data_bb3c1fbd3f906b66f38f8e8f804f7154
#
_entry.id   bb3c1fbd3f906b66f38f8e8f804f7154
#
_cell.length_a   1.000
_cell.length_b   1.000
_cell.length_c   1.000
_cell.angle_alpha   90.00
_cell.angle_beta   90.00
_cell.angle_gamma   90.00
#
_symmetry.space_group_name_H-M   'P 1'
#
loop_
_entity.id
_entity.type
_entity.pdbx_description
1 polymer ?
#
loop_
_entity_poly.entity_id
_entity_poly.type
_entity_poly.pdbx_seq_one_letter_code
_entity_poly.pdbx_strand_id
1 'polypeptide(L)'
;SSAASDVYKRQDYIQNVLQWMNRIDHEGYYVKMAVAWALSVCYVKFPKETMLLLKENRLDDFTYNKALQKITESFRVSPEDKDIIRDMKRKVVK
;
A
#
# COMPACT_ATOMS: atom_id res chain seq x y z
N SER A 1 23.93 -12.30 14.86
CA SER A 1 24.48 -11.08 14.34
C SER A 1 23.40 -10.10 13.98
N SER A 2 23.73 -8.86 14.04
CA SER A 2 22.79 -7.78 13.81
C SER A 2 22.20 -7.79 12.40
N ALA A 3 22.94 -8.22 11.39
CA ALA A 3 22.47 -8.16 10.01
C ALA A 3 21.26 -9.06 9.78
N ALA A 4 21.28 -10.30 10.26
CA ALA A 4 20.15 -11.20 10.12
C ALA A 4 18.97 -10.71 10.94
N SER A 5 19.23 -10.21 12.14
CA SER A 5 18.19 -9.65 13.01
C SER A 5 17.52 -8.43 12.35
N ASP A 6 18.31 -7.60 11.68
CA ASP A 6 17.78 -6.41 11.03
C ASP A 6 16.84 -6.76 9.87
N VAL A 7 17.16 -7.80 9.11
CA VAL A 7 16.28 -8.27 8.03
C VAL A 7 14.95 -8.76 8.61
N TYR A 8 15.00 -9.52 9.70
CA TYR A 8 13.79 -10.00 10.38
C TYR A 8 12.97 -8.83 10.91
N LYS A 9 13.65 -7.88 11.55
CA LYS A 9 12.98 -6.72 12.10
C LYS A 9 12.31 -5.89 11.00
N ARG A 10 12.92 -5.83 9.82
CA ARG A 10 12.32 -5.12 8.70
C ARG A 10 11.02 -5.75 8.25
N GLN A 11 10.97 -7.09 8.18
CA GLN A 11 9.74 -7.77 7.81
C GLN A 11 8.66 -7.56 8.86
N ASP A 12 8.99 -7.69 10.13
CA ASP A 12 8.04 -7.42 11.20
C ASP A 12 7.59 -5.96 11.19
N TYR A 13 8.54 -5.06 10.98
CA TYR A 13 8.24 -3.63 10.92
C TYR A 13 7.26 -3.32 9.80
N ILE A 14 7.53 -3.84 8.58
CA ILE A 14 6.66 -3.53 7.44
C ILE A 14 5.27 -4.12 7.64
N GLN A 15 5.16 -5.31 8.21
CA GLN A 15 3.86 -5.91 8.53
C GLN A 15 3.09 -5.06 9.51
N ASN A 16 3.76 -4.58 10.55
CA ASN A 16 3.13 -3.72 11.55
C ASN A 16 2.69 -2.39 10.94
N VAL A 17 3.53 -1.79 10.10
CA VAL A 17 3.19 -0.53 9.44
C VAL A 17 1.99 -0.70 8.53
N LEU A 18 1.96 -1.77 7.75
CA LEU A 18 0.83 -2.04 6.86
C LEU A 18 -0.46 -2.26 7.64
N GLN A 19 -0.41 -3.02 8.72
CA GLN A 19 -1.58 -3.23 9.57
C GLN A 19 -2.04 -1.93 10.21
N TRP A 20 -1.10 -1.11 10.67
CA TRP A 20 -1.42 0.16 11.28
C TRP A 20 -2.10 1.09 10.27
N MET A 21 -1.55 1.18 9.07
CA MET A 21 -2.14 1.99 8.01
C MET A 21 -3.56 1.51 7.65
N ASN A 22 -3.77 0.20 7.67
CA ASN A 22 -5.08 -0.38 7.39
C ASN A 22 -6.11 -0.05 8.49
N ARG A 23 -5.65 0.21 9.71
CA ARG A 23 -6.51 0.55 10.84
C ARG A 23 -6.81 2.03 10.95
N ILE A 24 -6.04 2.87 10.28
CA ILE A 24 -6.24 4.31 10.35
C ILE A 24 -7.59 4.63 9.71
N ASP A 25 -8.45 5.23 10.50
CA ASP A 25 -9.76 5.69 10.06
C ASP A 25 -9.80 7.21 10.26
N HIS A 26 -9.17 7.92 9.36
CA HIS A 26 -9.11 9.37 9.43
C HIS A 26 -9.77 9.97 8.21
N GLU A 27 -10.55 11.00 8.44
CA GLU A 27 -11.27 11.70 7.38
C GLU A 27 -10.42 12.78 6.73
N GLY A 28 -9.28 13.13 7.31
CA GLY A 28 -8.43 14.18 6.80
C GLY A 28 -7.82 13.85 5.44
N TYR A 29 -7.96 14.76 4.49
CA TYR A 29 -7.43 14.58 3.14
C TYR A 29 -5.93 14.29 3.16
N TYR A 30 -5.18 15.07 3.93
CA TYR A 30 -3.72 14.92 3.96
C TYR A 30 -3.30 13.59 4.56
N VAL A 31 -4.04 13.11 5.57
CA VAL A 31 -3.77 11.81 6.16
C VAL A 31 -4.00 10.71 5.13
N LYS A 32 -5.09 10.78 4.38
CA LYS A 32 -5.40 9.81 3.33
C LYS A 32 -4.35 9.81 2.25
N MET A 33 -3.88 10.97 1.85
CA MET A 33 -2.81 11.08 0.85
C MET A 33 -1.50 10.51 1.36
N ALA A 34 -1.18 10.75 2.63
CA ALA A 34 0.03 10.21 3.25
C ALA A 34 -0.02 8.69 3.31
N VAL A 35 -1.17 8.12 3.68
CA VAL A 35 -1.35 6.67 3.71
C VAL A 35 -1.19 6.09 2.30
N ALA A 36 -1.82 6.71 1.30
CA ALA A 36 -1.72 6.25 -0.08
C ALA A 36 -0.28 6.28 -0.58
N TRP A 37 0.43 7.36 -0.29
CA TRP A 37 1.84 7.48 -0.66
C TRP A 37 2.68 6.40 0.02
N ALA A 38 2.48 6.22 1.32
CA ALA A 38 3.23 5.22 2.09
C ALA A 38 2.99 3.81 1.54
N LEU A 39 1.75 3.49 1.17
CA LEU A 39 1.43 2.19 0.58
C LEU A 39 2.15 2.00 -0.76
N SER A 40 2.25 3.06 -1.56
CA SER A 40 2.96 2.96 -2.83
C SER A 40 4.45 2.68 -2.63
N VAL A 41 5.07 3.32 -1.64
CA VAL A 41 6.47 3.05 -1.29
C VAL A 41 6.63 1.61 -0.81
N CYS A 42 5.72 1.17 0.04
CA CYS A 42 5.74 -0.21 0.54
C CYS A 42 5.59 -1.22 -0.58
N TYR A 43 4.76 -0.94 -1.57
CA TYR A 43 4.60 -1.84 -2.71
C TYR A 43 5.89 -2.01 -3.48
N VAL A 44 6.62 -0.92 -3.71
CA VAL A 44 7.90 -0.99 -4.43
C VAL A 44 8.91 -1.85 -3.69
N LYS A 45 8.95 -1.73 -2.37
CA LYS A 45 9.92 -2.46 -1.55
C LYS A 45 9.47 -3.86 -1.17
N PHE A 46 8.17 -4.04 -0.95
CA PHE A 46 7.59 -5.29 -0.46
C PHE A 46 6.30 -5.58 -1.23
N PRO A 47 6.42 -5.91 -2.53
CA PRO A 47 5.24 -6.04 -3.39
C PRO A 47 4.29 -7.16 -2.95
N LYS A 48 4.83 -8.30 -2.52
CA LYS A 48 3.97 -9.43 -2.15
C LYS A 48 3.15 -9.13 -0.91
N GLU A 49 3.80 -8.62 0.13
CA GLU A 49 3.14 -8.30 1.38
C GLU A 49 2.11 -7.20 1.19
N THR A 50 2.48 -6.18 0.43
CA THR A 50 1.59 -5.06 0.17
C THR A 50 0.39 -5.50 -0.68
N MET A 51 0.62 -6.38 -1.66
CA MET A 51 -0.46 -6.91 -2.47
C MET A 51 -1.49 -7.66 -1.63
N LEU A 52 -1.03 -8.47 -0.67
CA LEU A 52 -1.93 -9.16 0.24
C LEU A 52 -2.78 -8.17 1.03
N LEU A 53 -2.17 -7.11 1.52
CA LEU A 53 -2.91 -6.08 2.22
C LEU A 53 -3.92 -5.40 1.32
N LEU A 54 -3.55 -5.09 0.09
CA LEU A 54 -4.45 -4.42 -0.85
C LEU A 54 -5.67 -5.28 -1.17
N LYS A 55 -5.52 -6.60 -1.15
CA LYS A 55 -6.64 -7.51 -1.40
C LYS A 55 -7.59 -7.60 -0.22
N GLU A 56 -7.10 -7.41 1.00
CA GLU A 56 -7.90 -7.51 2.22
C GLU A 56 -7.62 -6.31 3.12
N ASN A 57 -8.31 -5.21 2.89
CA ASN A 57 -8.08 -3.99 3.65
C ASN A 57 -9.40 -3.33 4.03
N ARG A 58 -9.32 -2.41 4.99
CA ARG A 58 -10.45 -1.63 5.48
C ARG A 58 -10.36 -0.16 5.12
N LEU A 59 -9.50 0.16 4.17
CA LEU A 59 -9.34 1.54 3.73
C LEU A 59 -10.60 2.01 3.01
N ASP A 60 -10.88 3.29 3.13
CA ASP A 60 -11.96 3.89 2.36
C ASP A 60 -11.60 3.89 0.87
N ASP A 61 -12.62 4.03 0.03
CA ASP A 61 -12.43 3.92 -1.41
C ASP A 61 -11.46 4.96 -1.94
N PHE A 62 -11.53 6.18 -1.41
CA PHE A 62 -10.63 7.25 -1.84
C PHE A 62 -9.17 6.89 -1.57
N THR A 63 -8.86 6.50 -0.33
CA THR A 63 -7.48 6.16 0.07
C THR A 63 -6.98 4.96 -0.71
N TYR A 64 -7.81 3.93 -0.82
CA TYR A 64 -7.46 2.71 -1.54
C TYR A 64 -7.15 3.00 -3.00
N ASN A 65 -8.07 3.68 -3.70
CA ASN A 65 -7.89 4.00 -5.11
C ASN A 65 -6.70 4.94 -5.33
N LYS A 66 -6.47 5.87 -4.42
CA LYS A 66 -5.34 6.77 -4.52
C LYS A 66 -4.01 6.02 -4.35
N ALA A 67 -3.98 5.04 -3.43
CA ALA A 67 -2.80 4.20 -3.27
C ALA A 67 -2.50 3.42 -4.56
N LEU A 68 -3.53 2.83 -5.17
CA LEU A 68 -3.36 2.11 -6.43
C LEU A 68 -2.86 3.04 -7.53
N GLN A 69 -3.41 4.24 -7.60
CA GLN A 69 -2.95 5.24 -8.56
C GLN A 69 -1.46 5.56 -8.38
N LYS A 70 -1.05 5.80 -7.13
CA LYS A 70 0.35 6.09 -6.84
C LYS A 70 1.26 4.95 -7.24
N ILE A 71 0.83 3.70 -7.03
CA ILE A 71 1.60 2.53 -7.43
C ILE A 71 1.77 2.52 -8.94
N THR A 72 0.71 2.77 -9.70
CA THR A 72 0.78 2.74 -11.16
C THR A 72 1.58 3.89 -11.75
N GLU A 73 1.80 4.96 -10.99
CA GLU A 73 2.65 6.07 -11.41
C GLU A 73 4.13 5.82 -11.19
N SER A 74 4.48 4.77 -10.46
CA SER A 74 5.87 4.47 -10.13
C SER A 74 6.60 3.85 -11.31
N PHE A 75 7.80 4.35 -11.60
CA PHE A 75 8.66 3.77 -12.64
C PHE A 75 9.18 2.39 -12.28
N ARG A 76 9.14 2.04 -11.00
CA ARG A 76 9.70 0.78 -10.51
C ARG A 76 8.71 -0.38 -10.56
N VAL A 77 7.47 -0.09 -10.93
CA VAL A 77 6.45 -1.12 -11.06
C VAL A 77 6.36 -1.51 -12.53
N SER A 78 6.34 -2.82 -12.81
CA SER A 78 6.26 -3.31 -14.17
C SER A 78 4.90 -2.99 -14.80
N PRO A 79 4.83 -2.87 -16.15
CA PRO A 79 3.54 -2.64 -16.81
C PRO A 79 2.51 -3.73 -16.52
N GLU A 80 2.96 -4.98 -16.38
CA GLU A 80 2.06 -6.09 -16.05
C GLU A 80 1.43 -5.91 -14.68
N ASP A 81 2.26 -5.53 -13.69
CA ASP A 81 1.76 -5.28 -12.34
C ASP A 81 0.84 -4.06 -12.32
N LYS A 82 1.16 -3.05 -13.11
CA LYS A 82 0.29 -1.86 -13.21
C LYS A 82 -1.10 -2.22 -13.71
N ASP A 83 -1.19 -3.12 -14.67
CA ASP A 83 -2.48 -3.57 -15.19
C ASP A 83 -3.29 -4.27 -14.10
N ILE A 84 -2.64 -5.15 -13.34
CA ILE A 84 -3.29 -5.83 -12.22
C ILE A 84 -3.79 -4.81 -11.19
N ILE A 85 -2.96 -3.85 -10.85
CA ILE A 85 -3.30 -2.83 -9.86
C ILE A 85 -4.47 -1.97 -10.36
N ARG A 86 -4.48 -1.60 -11.63
CA ARG A 86 -5.59 -0.81 -12.18
C ARG A 86 -6.92 -1.56 -12.09
N ASP A 87 -6.90 -2.85 -12.33
CA ASP A 87 -8.12 -3.66 -12.27
C ASP A 87 -8.65 -3.80 -10.85
N MET A 88 -7.82 -3.54 -9.85
CA MET A 88 -8.23 -3.62 -8.45
C MET A 88 -8.97 -2.38 -7.96
N LYS A 89 -8.96 -1.30 -8.72
CA LYS A 89 -9.62 -0.06 -8.30
C LYS A 89 -11.10 -0.28 -8.03
N ARG A 90 -11.56 0.27 -6.90
CA ARG A 90 -12.98 0.22 -6.57
C ARG A 90 -13.74 1.26 -7.36
N LYS A 91 -14.91 0.88 -7.84
CA LYS A 91 -15.79 1.83 -8.52
C LYS A 91 -16.43 2.72 -7.46
N VAL A 92 -16.23 4.03 -7.64
CA VAL A 92 -16.87 5.00 -6.77
C VAL A 92 -18.18 5.43 -7.43
N VAL A 93 -19.28 5.09 -6.78
CA VAL A 93 -20.61 5.48 -7.25
C VAL A 93 -20.90 6.86 -6.70
N LYS A 94 -21.12 7.80 -7.60
CA LYS A 94 -21.49 9.14 -7.19
C LYS A 94 -22.99 9.23 -6.94
#